data_f8ba237f9dcc8ab842e96e078765a7c4
#
_entry.id   f8ba237f9dcc8ab842e96e078765a7c4
#
_cell.length_a   1.000
_cell.length_b   1.000
_cell.length_c   1.000
_cell.angle_alpha   90.00
_cell.angle_beta   90.00
_cell.angle_gamma   90.00
#
_symmetry.space_group_name_H-M   'P 1'
#
loop_
_entity.id
_entity.type
_entity.pdbx_description
1 polymer ?
#
loop_
_entity_poly.entity_id
_entity_poly.type
_entity_poly.pdbx_seq_one_letter_code
_entity_poly.pdbx_strand_id
1 'polypeptide(L)'
;MKKIRLEASGCHVHVCREAVEALFGPGAELMKRRELSQPGEFVCEQRVKLVSPAGVLENVAVLGPVRPHTQVELSLADCRKLGIKAPINLSGDLSGAADVLLVGDQGEWKARESVIVAKNHIHFPPETAREFGVADGQKLQVLVQGARPVIFQEVPVRVKENFAPAMHIDLDEANSCDYRVGTEAFILRDSISTEFTVAKEEALAPMVRRLVRQILKEGIPERIKPEISAGYQGKLITEEIARELIGTAKDGNLYLSRRTLVTPSAKDIFLRAKVGMIYLDGHSDGNKERSGHDYL
;
A
#
# COMPACT_ATOMS: atom_id res chain seq x y z
N MET A 1 -2.50 -22.03 9.26
CA MET A 1 -1.69 -21.13 8.41
C MET A 1 -0.53 -21.92 7.84
N LYS A 2 -0.25 -21.81 6.56
CA LYS A 2 0.93 -22.44 5.92
C LYS A 2 1.98 -21.37 5.66
N LYS A 3 3.22 -21.66 6.03
CA LYS A 3 4.36 -20.77 5.85
C LYS A 3 4.78 -20.74 4.38
N ILE A 4 5.14 -19.55 3.89
CA ILE A 4 5.70 -19.32 2.56
C ILE A 4 6.96 -18.46 2.69
N ARG A 5 7.93 -18.69 1.82
CA ARG A 5 9.11 -17.85 1.70
C ARG A 5 8.73 -16.48 1.17
N LEU A 6 9.22 -15.40 1.78
CA LEU A 6 9.03 -14.03 1.34
C LEU A 6 10.33 -13.50 0.74
N GLU A 7 10.21 -12.85 -0.41
CA GLU A 7 11.34 -12.24 -1.12
C GLU A 7 10.97 -10.83 -1.58
N ALA A 8 11.90 -9.89 -1.39
CA ALA A 8 11.75 -8.52 -1.85
C ALA A 8 12.57 -8.30 -3.13
N SER A 9 11.94 -7.74 -4.15
CA SER A 9 12.55 -7.36 -5.41
C SER A 9 12.80 -5.86 -5.44
N GLY A 10 14.06 -5.47 -5.64
CA GLY A 10 14.42 -4.07 -5.90
C GLY A 10 14.10 -3.67 -7.34
N CYS A 11 14.30 -2.38 -7.64
CA CYS A 11 14.25 -1.86 -9.01
C CYS A 11 15.16 -2.68 -9.91
N HIS A 12 14.64 -3.17 -11.04
CA HIS A 12 15.40 -3.96 -12.02
C HIS A 12 14.81 -3.88 -13.41
N VAL A 13 15.60 -4.34 -14.39
CA VAL A 13 15.18 -4.41 -15.79
C VAL A 13 15.40 -5.81 -16.35
N HIS A 14 14.46 -6.27 -17.16
CA HIS A 14 14.62 -7.36 -18.10
C HIS A 14 14.77 -6.74 -19.50
N VAL A 15 15.67 -7.24 -20.30
CA VAL A 15 16.00 -6.65 -21.59
C VAL A 15 15.75 -7.61 -22.75
N CYS A 16 15.30 -7.09 -23.89
CA CYS A 16 15.28 -7.82 -25.15
C CYS A 16 16.66 -7.83 -25.79
N ARG A 17 16.84 -8.63 -26.83
CA ARG A 17 18.14 -8.78 -27.52
C ARG A 17 18.65 -7.45 -28.07
N GLU A 18 17.78 -6.71 -28.72
CA GLU A 18 18.11 -5.43 -29.33
C GLU A 18 18.52 -4.39 -28.23
N ALA A 19 17.89 -4.42 -27.08
CA ALA A 19 18.26 -3.57 -25.97
C ALA A 19 19.64 -3.94 -25.40
N VAL A 20 19.98 -5.24 -25.32
CA VAL A 20 21.32 -5.69 -24.90
C VAL A 20 22.40 -5.10 -25.80
N GLU A 21 22.21 -5.19 -27.11
CA GLU A 21 23.19 -4.68 -28.08
C GLU A 21 23.29 -3.15 -28.07
N ALA A 22 22.16 -2.45 -27.89
CA ALA A 22 22.14 -1.00 -27.80
C ALA A 22 22.82 -0.48 -26.55
N LEU A 23 22.64 -1.17 -25.41
CA LEU A 23 23.15 -0.74 -24.11
C LEU A 23 24.61 -1.14 -23.86
N PHE A 24 25.04 -2.30 -24.38
CA PHE A 24 26.32 -2.92 -24.03
C PHE A 24 27.21 -3.22 -25.23
N GLY A 25 26.75 -2.89 -26.43
CA GLY A 25 27.50 -3.02 -27.67
C GLY A 25 27.09 -4.24 -28.52
N PRO A 26 27.45 -4.23 -29.83
CA PRO A 26 27.13 -5.31 -30.74
C PRO A 26 27.69 -6.66 -30.26
N GLY A 27 26.85 -7.69 -30.29
CA GLY A 27 27.24 -9.04 -29.87
C GLY A 27 27.40 -9.22 -28.36
N ALA A 28 27.07 -8.20 -27.54
CA ALA A 28 27.14 -8.32 -26.09
C ALA A 28 26.19 -9.43 -25.57
N GLU A 29 26.62 -10.08 -24.50
CA GLU A 29 25.83 -11.08 -23.80
C GLU A 29 25.66 -10.69 -22.33
N LEU A 30 24.55 -11.15 -21.71
CA LEU A 30 24.32 -10.93 -20.30
C LEU A 30 25.22 -11.85 -19.47
N MET A 31 26.11 -11.24 -18.69
CA MET A 31 27.07 -11.95 -17.84
C MET A 31 26.42 -12.24 -16.50
N LYS A 32 26.25 -13.52 -16.16
CA LYS A 32 25.66 -13.95 -14.90
C LYS A 32 26.58 -13.67 -13.73
N ARG A 33 26.11 -12.87 -12.76
CA ARG A 33 26.80 -12.61 -11.51
C ARG A 33 26.37 -13.58 -10.39
N ARG A 34 25.06 -13.82 -10.26
CA ARG A 34 24.49 -14.76 -9.28
C ARG A 34 23.12 -15.24 -9.70
N GLU A 35 22.76 -16.46 -9.31
CA GLU A 35 21.41 -17.01 -9.48
C GLU A 35 20.38 -16.24 -8.63
N LEU A 36 19.14 -16.22 -9.09
CA LEU A 36 17.98 -15.87 -8.30
C LEU A 36 17.28 -17.11 -7.78
N SER A 37 16.31 -16.92 -6.90
CA SER A 37 15.52 -18.02 -6.34
C SER A 37 14.63 -18.72 -7.37
N GLN A 38 14.20 -17.98 -8.40
CA GLN A 38 13.42 -18.57 -9.50
C GLN A 38 14.35 -19.25 -10.49
N PRO A 39 14.11 -20.54 -10.80
CA PRO A 39 14.97 -21.31 -11.66
C PRO A 39 15.18 -20.68 -13.04
N GLY A 40 16.43 -20.57 -13.47
CA GLY A 40 16.83 -20.01 -14.76
C GLY A 40 16.92 -18.49 -14.79
N GLU A 41 16.52 -17.80 -13.73
CA GLU A 41 16.70 -16.35 -13.60
C GLU A 41 17.99 -16.02 -12.83
N PHE A 42 18.64 -14.93 -13.20
CA PHE A 42 19.89 -14.50 -12.58
C PHE A 42 20.06 -12.98 -12.61
N VAL A 43 20.81 -12.45 -11.67
CA VAL A 43 21.28 -11.08 -11.69
C VAL A 43 22.52 -11.01 -12.58
N CYS A 44 22.56 -10.06 -13.52
CA CYS A 44 23.70 -9.81 -14.39
C CYS A 44 24.78 -8.97 -13.69
N GLU A 45 26.01 -8.98 -14.24
CA GLU A 45 27.06 -8.03 -13.88
C GLU A 45 26.72 -6.62 -14.37
N GLN A 46 26.09 -6.55 -15.55
CA GLN A 46 25.68 -5.30 -16.17
C GLN A 46 24.68 -4.53 -15.32
N ARG A 47 24.80 -3.22 -15.41
CA ARG A 47 23.91 -2.25 -14.77
C ARG A 47 23.48 -1.22 -15.79
N VAL A 48 22.34 -0.62 -15.55
CA VAL A 48 21.84 0.51 -16.34
C VAL A 48 21.43 1.65 -15.45
N LYS A 49 21.30 2.83 -16.03
CA LYS A 49 20.61 3.98 -15.44
C LYS A 49 19.23 4.08 -16.07
N LEU A 50 18.24 4.44 -15.28
CA LEU A 50 16.93 4.84 -15.76
C LEU A 50 16.87 6.36 -15.75
N VAL A 51 16.58 6.94 -16.88
CA VAL A 51 16.58 8.40 -17.06
C VAL A 51 15.20 8.87 -17.51
N SER A 52 14.70 9.89 -16.85
CA SER A 52 13.48 10.60 -17.19
C SER A 52 13.70 12.11 -17.09
N PRO A 53 12.78 12.95 -17.57
CA PRO A 53 12.88 14.41 -17.39
C PRO A 53 12.90 14.86 -15.92
N ALA A 54 12.33 14.06 -15.01
CA ALA A 54 12.21 14.40 -13.60
C ALA A 54 13.36 13.87 -12.74
N GLY A 55 14.11 12.86 -13.19
CA GLY A 55 15.18 12.28 -12.38
C GLY A 55 15.89 11.10 -13.01
N VAL A 56 16.85 10.58 -12.26
CA VAL A 56 17.69 9.44 -12.64
C VAL A 56 17.74 8.42 -11.50
N LEU A 57 17.60 7.14 -11.84
CA LEU A 57 17.97 6.01 -10.98
C LEU A 57 19.24 5.37 -11.52
N GLU A 58 20.27 5.33 -10.71
CA GLU A 58 21.57 4.77 -11.07
C GLU A 58 21.73 3.34 -10.57
N ASN A 59 22.64 2.60 -11.18
CA ASN A 59 23.04 1.26 -10.74
C ASN A 59 21.88 0.24 -10.71
N VAL A 60 20.93 0.36 -11.63
CA VAL A 60 19.77 -0.53 -11.71
C VAL A 60 20.21 -1.90 -12.23
N ALA A 61 19.76 -2.95 -11.56
CA ALA A 61 20.12 -4.32 -11.89
C ALA A 61 19.48 -4.76 -13.22
N VAL A 62 20.29 -5.42 -14.06
CA VAL A 62 19.77 -6.17 -15.19
C VAL A 62 19.58 -7.62 -14.77
N LEU A 63 18.41 -8.19 -15.07
CA LEU A 63 18.10 -9.59 -14.82
C LEU A 63 18.05 -10.37 -16.14
N GLY A 64 18.70 -11.50 -16.13
CA GLY A 64 18.67 -12.49 -17.21
C GLY A 64 17.73 -13.65 -16.91
N PRO A 65 17.44 -14.45 -17.93
CA PRO A 65 17.94 -14.37 -19.32
C PRO A 65 17.29 -13.24 -20.14
N VAL A 66 17.77 -13.05 -21.37
CA VAL A 66 17.14 -12.15 -22.35
C VAL A 66 15.68 -12.55 -22.54
N ARG A 67 14.79 -11.54 -22.58
CA ARG A 67 13.34 -11.72 -22.77
C ARG A 67 12.90 -11.21 -24.16
N PRO A 68 11.73 -11.63 -24.67
CA PRO A 68 11.20 -11.10 -25.92
C PRO A 68 10.97 -9.59 -25.92
N HIS A 69 10.63 -9.02 -24.77
CA HIS A 69 10.37 -7.59 -24.57
C HIS A 69 11.14 -7.05 -23.38
N THR A 70 11.57 -5.80 -23.50
CA THR A 70 12.14 -5.08 -22.35
C THR A 70 11.03 -4.77 -21.35
N GLN A 71 11.31 -5.02 -20.07
CA GLN A 71 10.41 -4.73 -18.96
C GLN A 71 11.20 -4.10 -17.81
N VAL A 72 10.66 -3.05 -17.23
CA VAL A 72 11.25 -2.34 -16.10
C VAL A 72 10.28 -2.43 -14.93
N GLU A 73 10.75 -2.99 -13.82
CA GLU A 73 9.95 -3.11 -12.60
C GLU A 73 10.45 -2.11 -11.57
N LEU A 74 9.56 -1.21 -11.17
CA LEU A 74 9.80 -0.14 -10.20
C LEU A 74 8.88 -0.30 -9.00
N SER A 75 9.25 0.33 -7.88
CA SER A 75 8.31 0.63 -6.82
C SER A 75 7.54 1.93 -7.12
N LEU A 76 6.44 2.18 -6.40
CA LEU A 76 5.74 3.47 -6.49
C LEU A 76 6.63 4.65 -6.08
N ALA A 77 7.52 4.44 -5.10
CA ALA A 77 8.49 5.45 -4.67
C ALA A 77 9.48 5.78 -5.78
N ASP A 78 9.99 4.77 -6.52
CA ASP A 78 10.87 4.96 -7.66
C ASP A 78 10.14 5.67 -8.81
N CYS A 79 8.90 5.29 -9.07
CA CYS A 79 8.05 5.97 -10.06
C CYS A 79 7.88 7.47 -9.75
N ARG A 80 7.64 7.83 -8.47
CA ARG A 80 7.56 9.24 -8.05
C ARG A 80 8.87 9.98 -8.28
N LYS A 81 10.00 9.35 -7.94
CA LYS A 81 11.35 9.93 -8.12
C LYS A 81 11.67 10.21 -9.60
N LEU A 82 11.19 9.34 -10.49
CA LEU A 82 11.33 9.49 -11.94
C LEU A 82 10.21 10.32 -12.58
N GLY A 83 9.17 10.71 -11.82
CA GLY A 83 8.00 11.39 -12.40
C GLY A 83 7.22 10.53 -13.40
N ILE A 84 7.30 9.21 -13.29
CA ILE A 84 6.64 8.23 -14.17
C ILE A 84 5.34 7.77 -13.52
N LYS A 85 4.28 7.68 -14.31
CA LYS A 85 3.02 7.02 -13.91
C LYS A 85 2.96 5.67 -14.58
N ALA A 86 3.26 4.62 -13.84
CA ALA A 86 3.21 3.23 -14.31
C ALA A 86 2.02 2.50 -13.67
N PRO A 87 1.40 1.54 -14.39
CA PRO A 87 0.35 0.69 -13.84
C PRO A 87 0.94 -0.33 -12.86
N ILE A 88 0.09 -0.79 -11.92
CA ILE A 88 0.41 -1.93 -11.06
C ILE A 88 -0.05 -3.19 -11.78
N ASN A 89 0.88 -3.94 -12.36
CA ASN A 89 0.61 -5.13 -13.16
C ASN A 89 1.41 -6.34 -12.67
N LEU A 90 0.97 -7.54 -13.02
CA LEU A 90 1.80 -8.74 -12.87
C LEU A 90 2.99 -8.68 -13.83
N SER A 91 4.15 -9.15 -13.38
CA SER A 91 5.33 -9.30 -14.26
C SER A 91 4.97 -10.09 -15.52
N GLY A 92 5.25 -9.50 -16.68
CA GLY A 92 4.86 -9.99 -17.99
C GLY A 92 3.60 -9.32 -18.59
N ASP A 93 2.83 -8.60 -17.82
CA ASP A 93 1.71 -7.80 -18.32
C ASP A 93 2.15 -6.33 -18.46
N LEU A 94 2.34 -5.89 -19.69
CA LEU A 94 2.75 -4.54 -20.05
C LEU A 94 1.58 -3.64 -20.49
N SER A 95 0.34 -4.03 -20.24
CA SER A 95 -0.84 -3.25 -20.59
C SER A 95 -0.81 -1.88 -19.90
N GLY A 96 -0.75 -0.80 -20.68
CA GLY A 96 -0.67 0.57 -20.17
C GLY A 96 0.67 0.96 -19.55
N ALA A 97 1.73 0.13 -19.74
CA ALA A 97 3.07 0.39 -19.23
C ALA A 97 3.63 1.73 -19.76
N ALA A 98 4.45 2.37 -18.95
CA ALA A 98 5.05 3.66 -19.28
C ALA A 98 6.40 3.53 -20.00
N ASP A 99 6.89 4.64 -20.53
CA ASP A 99 8.20 4.75 -21.19
C ASP A 99 9.29 5.15 -20.19
N VAL A 100 10.54 4.71 -20.47
CA VAL A 100 11.73 5.21 -19.79
C VAL A 100 12.95 5.08 -20.71
N LEU A 101 13.94 5.93 -20.52
CA LEU A 101 15.24 5.80 -21.20
C LEU A 101 16.18 4.96 -20.33
N LEU A 102 16.73 3.88 -20.88
CA LEU A 102 17.81 3.10 -20.30
C LEU A 102 19.14 3.61 -20.85
N VAL A 103 20.13 3.75 -19.99
CA VAL A 103 21.49 4.12 -20.39
C VAL A 103 22.44 3.07 -19.82
N GLY A 104 23.16 2.40 -20.71
CA GLY A 104 24.19 1.42 -20.42
C GLY A 104 25.60 1.98 -20.64
N ASP A 105 26.60 1.11 -20.62
CA ASP A 105 28.01 1.51 -20.75
C ASP A 105 28.40 1.93 -22.18
N GLN A 106 27.68 1.43 -23.21
CA GLN A 106 28.01 1.65 -24.62
C GLN A 106 26.96 2.48 -25.36
N GLY A 107 25.79 2.71 -24.77
CA GLY A 107 24.74 3.46 -25.42
C GLY A 107 23.44 3.52 -24.64
N GLU A 108 22.37 3.80 -25.35
CA GLU A 108 21.06 4.02 -24.75
C GLU A 108 19.96 3.23 -25.47
N TRP A 109 18.87 2.95 -24.74
CA TRP A 109 17.69 2.28 -25.27
C TRP A 109 16.42 2.94 -24.76
N LYS A 110 15.57 3.42 -25.64
CA LYS A 110 14.26 3.93 -25.27
C LYS A 110 13.28 2.78 -25.05
N ALA A 111 13.11 2.36 -23.81
CA ALA A 111 12.17 1.33 -23.41
C ALA A 111 10.75 1.91 -23.43
N ARG A 112 10.02 1.65 -24.52
CA ARG A 112 8.64 2.08 -24.70
C ARG A 112 7.69 1.06 -24.10
N GLU A 113 6.59 1.54 -23.51
CA GLU A 113 5.53 0.69 -22.92
C GLU A 113 6.11 -0.47 -22.11
N SER A 114 7.11 -0.17 -21.26
CA SER A 114 7.94 -1.17 -20.58
C SER A 114 7.93 -1.07 -19.09
N VAL A 115 7.53 0.09 -18.49
CA VAL A 115 7.61 0.32 -17.07
C VAL A 115 6.31 -0.06 -16.39
N ILE A 116 6.40 -0.95 -15.40
CA ILE A 116 5.31 -1.34 -14.51
C ILE A 116 5.74 -1.22 -13.05
N VAL A 117 4.79 -1.12 -12.14
CA VAL A 117 4.98 -1.48 -10.74
C VAL A 117 4.56 -2.93 -10.59
N ALA A 118 5.51 -3.79 -10.23
CA ALA A 118 5.22 -5.21 -10.11
C ALA A 118 4.26 -5.47 -8.93
N LYS A 119 3.07 -6.03 -9.23
CA LYS A 119 2.12 -6.45 -8.21
C LYS A 119 2.71 -7.60 -7.41
N ASN A 120 2.54 -7.57 -6.09
CA ASN A 120 2.89 -8.70 -5.25
C ASN A 120 2.17 -9.98 -5.71
N HIS A 121 2.85 -11.10 -5.63
CA HIS A 121 2.31 -12.37 -6.11
C HIS A 121 3.03 -13.56 -5.50
N ILE A 122 2.40 -14.73 -5.58
CA ILE A 122 2.97 -16.00 -5.12
C ILE A 122 3.31 -16.86 -6.33
N HIS A 123 4.51 -17.41 -6.36
CA HIS A 123 4.92 -18.45 -7.29
C HIS A 123 4.79 -19.82 -6.66
N PHE A 124 4.09 -20.74 -7.34
CA PHE A 124 4.04 -22.15 -6.97
C PHE A 124 4.25 -23.05 -8.18
N PRO A 125 5.01 -24.15 -8.04
CA PRO A 125 4.90 -25.26 -8.96
C PRO A 125 3.55 -25.98 -8.71
N PRO A 126 3.02 -26.75 -9.69
CA PRO A 126 1.72 -27.41 -9.56
C PRO A 126 1.59 -28.33 -8.34
N GLU A 127 2.69 -28.98 -7.95
CA GLU A 127 2.72 -29.85 -6.78
C GLU A 127 2.46 -29.04 -5.49
N THR A 128 3.18 -27.94 -5.30
CA THR A 128 3.00 -27.05 -4.15
C THR A 128 1.60 -26.42 -4.15
N ALA A 129 1.09 -26.00 -5.31
CA ALA A 129 -0.27 -25.45 -5.42
C ALA A 129 -1.31 -26.48 -4.93
N ARG A 130 -1.20 -27.74 -5.34
CA ARG A 130 -2.05 -28.84 -4.85
C ARG A 130 -1.90 -29.07 -3.35
N GLU A 131 -0.67 -29.10 -2.84
CA GLU A 131 -0.40 -29.23 -1.40
C GLU A 131 -1.05 -28.10 -0.61
N PHE A 132 -0.97 -26.87 -1.10
CA PHE A 132 -1.59 -25.70 -0.48
C PHE A 132 -3.10 -25.63 -0.70
N GLY A 133 -3.66 -26.40 -1.66
CA GLY A 133 -5.06 -26.39 -2.00
C GLY A 133 -5.49 -25.09 -2.67
N VAL A 134 -4.65 -24.57 -3.57
CA VAL A 134 -4.87 -23.30 -4.27
C VAL A 134 -4.74 -23.49 -5.79
N ALA A 135 -5.41 -22.63 -6.56
CA ALA A 135 -5.40 -22.64 -8.01
C ALA A 135 -4.62 -21.44 -8.59
N ASP A 136 -4.24 -21.56 -9.88
CA ASP A 136 -3.68 -20.43 -10.62
C ASP A 136 -4.68 -19.27 -10.68
N GLY A 137 -4.18 -18.04 -10.48
CA GLY A 137 -5.00 -16.84 -10.44
C GLY A 137 -5.80 -16.64 -9.14
N GLN A 138 -5.85 -17.63 -8.23
CA GLN A 138 -6.52 -17.46 -6.95
C GLN A 138 -5.85 -16.37 -6.14
N LYS A 139 -6.66 -15.51 -5.51
CA LYS A 139 -6.18 -14.42 -4.66
C LYS A 139 -6.23 -14.84 -3.20
N LEU A 140 -5.14 -14.61 -2.50
CA LEU A 140 -4.96 -15.02 -1.10
C LEU A 140 -4.66 -13.83 -0.20
N GLN A 141 -4.87 -14.03 1.10
CA GLN A 141 -4.35 -13.15 2.15
C GLN A 141 -3.07 -13.75 2.72
N VAL A 142 -2.05 -12.90 2.88
CA VAL A 142 -0.77 -13.30 3.43
C VAL A 142 -0.40 -12.40 4.59
N LEU A 143 -0.27 -12.99 5.78
CA LEU A 143 0.27 -12.33 6.96
C LEU A 143 1.80 -12.36 6.91
N VAL A 144 2.43 -11.22 6.97
CA VAL A 144 3.87 -11.07 7.17
C VAL A 144 4.11 -10.71 8.63
N GLN A 145 4.85 -11.57 9.34
CA GLN A 145 5.22 -11.38 10.74
C GLN A 145 6.63 -10.80 10.83
N GLY A 146 6.74 -9.53 11.16
CA GLY A 146 7.97 -8.79 11.37
C GLY A 146 7.79 -7.77 12.49
N ALA A 147 8.71 -6.84 12.61
CA ALA A 147 8.59 -5.73 13.55
C ALA A 147 7.38 -4.81 13.22
N ARG A 148 6.91 -4.83 11.98
CA ARG A 148 5.70 -4.15 11.50
C ARG A 148 4.80 -5.19 10.82
N PRO A 149 3.92 -5.90 11.55
CA PRO A 149 3.08 -6.94 10.95
C PRO A 149 2.09 -6.34 9.94
N VAL A 150 1.98 -6.98 8.77
CA VAL A 150 1.10 -6.55 7.67
C VAL A 150 0.35 -7.76 7.12
N ILE A 151 -0.90 -7.57 6.74
CA ILE A 151 -1.66 -8.54 5.94
C ILE A 151 -1.80 -7.98 4.53
N PHE A 152 -1.12 -8.59 3.58
CA PHE A 152 -1.35 -8.32 2.16
C PHE A 152 -2.60 -9.05 1.71
N GLN A 153 -3.52 -8.31 1.09
CA GLN A 153 -4.77 -8.84 0.55
C GLN A 153 -4.68 -9.00 -0.97
N GLU A 154 -5.55 -9.82 -1.54
CA GLU A 154 -5.66 -9.97 -2.99
C GLU A 154 -4.34 -10.36 -3.68
N VAL A 155 -3.48 -11.12 -2.99
CA VAL A 155 -2.19 -11.60 -3.52
C VAL A 155 -2.46 -12.75 -4.49
N PRO A 156 -2.27 -12.57 -5.81
CA PRO A 156 -2.54 -13.61 -6.78
C PRO A 156 -1.50 -14.74 -6.73
N VAL A 157 -1.96 -15.96 -6.87
CA VAL A 157 -1.13 -17.14 -7.06
C VAL A 157 -0.85 -17.33 -8.54
N ARG A 158 0.40 -17.61 -8.89
CA ARG A 158 0.85 -17.97 -10.23
C ARG A 158 1.37 -19.40 -10.20
N VAL A 159 0.83 -20.28 -11.02
CA VAL A 159 1.23 -21.70 -11.05
C VAL A 159 1.92 -22.03 -12.37
N LYS A 160 3.20 -22.42 -12.30
CA LYS A 160 3.97 -22.91 -13.45
C LYS A 160 4.97 -23.97 -13.01
N GLU A 161 5.25 -24.94 -13.88
CA GLU A 161 6.15 -26.09 -13.58
C GLU A 161 7.55 -25.69 -13.10
N ASN A 162 8.09 -24.61 -13.67
CA ASN A 162 9.44 -24.15 -13.37
C ASN A 162 9.52 -23.09 -12.25
N PHE A 163 8.46 -22.88 -11.49
CA PHE A 163 8.50 -21.94 -10.36
C PHE A 163 9.05 -22.58 -9.10
N ALA A 164 9.83 -21.82 -8.33
CA ALA A 164 10.15 -22.12 -6.94
C ALA A 164 9.14 -21.43 -6.00
N PRO A 165 8.70 -22.11 -4.93
CA PRO A 165 7.70 -21.56 -4.02
C PRO A 165 8.21 -20.30 -3.30
N ALA A 166 7.63 -19.15 -3.60
CA ALA A 166 7.93 -17.87 -2.92
C ALA A 166 6.82 -16.85 -3.15
N MET A 167 6.64 -15.94 -2.20
CA MET A 167 5.90 -14.70 -2.40
C MET A 167 6.90 -13.58 -2.70
N HIS A 168 6.64 -12.81 -3.75
CA HIS A 168 7.42 -11.66 -4.14
C HIS A 168 6.69 -10.38 -3.78
N ILE A 169 7.42 -9.41 -3.23
CA ILE A 169 6.97 -8.06 -2.90
C ILE A 169 7.97 -7.04 -3.43
N ASP A 170 7.53 -5.81 -3.67
CA ASP A 170 8.43 -4.71 -4.03
C ASP A 170 9.10 -4.08 -2.79
N LEU A 171 9.95 -3.07 -3.00
CA LEU A 171 10.66 -2.41 -1.89
C LEU A 171 9.74 -1.54 -1.03
N ASP A 172 8.67 -0.96 -1.56
CA ASP A 172 7.73 -0.18 -0.77
C ASP A 172 6.93 -1.11 0.16
N GLU A 173 6.51 -2.26 -0.33
CA GLU A 173 5.86 -3.31 0.45
C GLU A 173 6.83 -3.90 1.50
N ALA A 174 8.10 -4.14 1.12
CA ALA A 174 9.14 -4.58 2.02
C ALA A 174 9.37 -3.58 3.17
N ASN A 175 9.43 -2.30 2.86
CA ASN A 175 9.53 -1.23 3.85
C ASN A 175 8.29 -1.16 4.76
N SER A 176 7.09 -1.42 4.22
CA SER A 176 5.86 -1.39 4.98
C SER A 176 5.83 -2.41 6.12
N CYS A 177 6.42 -3.59 5.89
CA CYS A 177 6.47 -4.69 6.87
C CYS A 177 7.82 -4.85 7.59
N ASP A 178 8.78 -3.93 7.40
CA ASP A 178 10.17 -4.05 7.88
C ASP A 178 10.81 -5.39 7.47
N TYR A 179 10.67 -5.75 6.20
CA TYR A 179 11.21 -7.00 5.66
C TYR A 179 12.72 -7.10 5.88
N ARG A 180 13.12 -8.27 6.34
CA ARG A 180 14.53 -8.71 6.43
C ARG A 180 14.62 -10.14 5.94
N VAL A 181 15.80 -10.55 5.50
CA VAL A 181 16.01 -11.97 5.13
C VAL A 181 15.63 -12.84 6.30
N GLY A 182 14.70 -13.79 6.08
CA GLY A 182 14.14 -14.65 7.12
C GLY A 182 12.83 -14.15 7.75
N THR A 183 12.31 -12.99 7.34
CA THR A 183 10.96 -12.57 7.74
C THR A 183 9.95 -13.65 7.37
N GLU A 184 9.09 -13.99 8.31
CA GLU A 184 8.11 -15.07 8.14
C GLU A 184 6.83 -14.56 7.50
N ALA A 185 6.33 -15.28 6.50
CA ALA A 185 5.05 -15.01 5.85
C ALA A 185 4.17 -16.27 5.90
N PHE A 186 2.87 -16.07 6.10
CA PHE A 186 1.89 -17.14 6.28
C PHE A 186 0.65 -16.90 5.44
N ILE A 187 0.27 -17.88 4.64
CA ILE A 187 -1.00 -17.87 3.92
C ILE A 187 -2.13 -18.08 4.94
N LEU A 188 -3.06 -17.16 4.97
CA LEU A 188 -4.27 -17.24 5.79
C LEU A 188 -5.31 -18.07 5.03
N ARG A 189 -5.83 -19.14 5.65
CA ARG A 189 -6.75 -20.10 4.99
C ARG A 189 -8.16 -19.57 4.81
N ASP A 190 -8.56 -18.66 5.68
CA ASP A 190 -9.87 -18.03 5.57
C ASP A 190 -9.64 -16.63 5.01
N SER A 191 -9.90 -16.44 3.71
CA SER A 191 -10.38 -15.14 3.30
C SER A 191 -11.52 -14.81 4.25
N ILE A 192 -11.42 -13.71 4.97
CA ILE A 192 -12.62 -13.03 5.46
C ILE A 192 -13.36 -12.72 4.17
N SER A 193 -14.22 -13.66 3.76
CA SER A 193 -14.98 -13.51 2.55
C SER A 193 -15.76 -12.20 2.71
N THR A 194 -15.75 -11.41 1.69
CA THR A 194 -16.64 -10.25 1.54
C THR A 194 -18.10 -10.64 1.77
N GLU A 195 -18.43 -11.94 1.63
CA GLU A 195 -19.72 -12.55 2.03
C GLU A 195 -20.07 -12.37 3.51
N PHE A 196 -19.06 -12.30 4.42
CA PHE A 196 -19.36 -12.06 5.84
C PHE A 196 -19.81 -10.61 6.09
N THR A 197 -19.38 -9.69 5.24
CA THR A 197 -19.81 -8.29 5.29
C THR A 197 -21.20 -8.13 4.68
N VAL A 198 -21.48 -8.77 3.55
CA VAL A 198 -22.79 -8.71 2.88
C VAL A 198 -23.88 -9.41 3.72
N ALA A 199 -23.59 -10.60 4.28
CA ALA A 199 -24.55 -11.31 5.13
C ALA A 199 -24.84 -10.55 6.44
N LYS A 200 -23.84 -9.84 7.02
CA LYS A 200 -24.08 -8.95 8.17
C LYS A 200 -24.79 -7.66 7.77
N GLU A 201 -24.51 -7.09 6.62
CA GLU A 201 -25.25 -5.94 6.11
C GLU A 201 -26.69 -6.30 5.78
N GLU A 202 -26.94 -7.44 5.16
CA GLU A 202 -28.30 -7.92 4.89
C GLU A 202 -29.07 -8.23 6.18
N ALA A 203 -28.41 -8.76 7.22
CA ALA A 203 -29.03 -8.99 8.53
C ALA A 203 -29.24 -7.71 9.33
N LEU A 204 -28.33 -6.72 9.21
CA LEU A 204 -28.43 -5.42 9.89
C LEU A 204 -29.37 -4.45 9.17
N ALA A 205 -29.50 -4.53 7.85
CA ALA A 205 -30.32 -3.64 7.06
C ALA A 205 -31.80 -3.57 7.52
N PRO A 206 -32.50 -4.69 7.85
CA PRO A 206 -33.85 -4.62 8.40
C PRO A 206 -33.91 -3.95 9.77
N MET A 207 -32.91 -4.21 10.62
CA MET A 207 -32.83 -3.64 11.96
C MET A 207 -32.56 -2.13 11.93
N VAL A 208 -31.63 -1.71 11.08
CA VAL A 208 -31.35 -0.28 10.85
C VAL A 208 -32.57 0.43 10.22
N ARG A 209 -33.21 -0.17 9.23
CA ARG A 209 -34.44 0.40 8.63
C ARG A 209 -35.59 0.49 9.64
N ARG A 210 -35.71 -0.48 10.56
CA ARG A 210 -36.70 -0.45 11.64
C ARG A 210 -36.39 0.68 12.62
N LEU A 211 -35.13 0.82 13.04
CA LEU A 211 -34.67 1.85 13.95
C LEU A 211 -34.86 3.26 13.35
N VAL A 212 -34.47 3.45 12.08
CA VAL A 212 -34.67 4.72 11.35
C VAL A 212 -36.16 5.06 11.24
N ARG A 213 -37.04 4.08 10.90
CA ARG A 213 -38.49 4.32 10.85
C ARG A 213 -39.07 4.67 12.22
N GLN A 214 -38.54 4.08 13.28
CA GLN A 214 -38.97 4.38 14.64
C GLN A 214 -38.55 5.79 15.04
N ILE A 215 -37.31 6.19 14.79
CA ILE A 215 -36.80 7.55 15.02
C ILE A 215 -37.58 8.60 14.18
N LEU A 216 -37.91 8.28 12.94
CA LEU A 216 -38.69 9.18 12.10
C LEU A 216 -40.15 9.30 12.50
N LYS A 217 -40.74 8.27 13.15
CA LYS A 217 -42.12 8.31 13.68
C LYS A 217 -42.26 8.90 15.06
N GLU A 218 -41.31 8.61 15.95
CA GLU A 218 -41.39 8.91 17.37
C GLU A 218 -40.51 10.12 17.76
N GLY A 219 -39.71 10.63 16.84
CA GLY A 219 -38.65 11.60 17.11
C GLY A 219 -37.46 10.96 17.83
N ILE A 220 -36.36 11.67 17.93
CA ILE A 220 -35.18 11.21 18.69
C ILE A 220 -35.58 11.20 20.16
N PRO A 221 -35.52 10.04 20.87
CA PRO A 221 -35.84 9.99 22.29
C PRO A 221 -35.01 11.03 23.03
N GLU A 222 -35.63 11.77 23.95
CA GLU A 222 -34.97 12.83 24.71
C GLU A 222 -33.71 12.36 25.48
N ARG A 223 -33.59 11.07 25.78
CA ARG A 223 -32.41 10.44 26.38
C ARG A 223 -31.17 10.37 25.46
N ILE A 224 -31.31 10.62 24.16
CA ILE A 224 -30.22 10.61 23.19
C ILE A 224 -29.83 12.05 22.79
N LYS A 225 -30.55 13.05 23.25
CA LYS A 225 -30.05 14.43 23.19
C LYS A 225 -28.95 14.54 24.23
N PRO A 226 -27.66 14.57 23.89
CA PRO A 226 -26.70 15.02 24.88
C PRO A 226 -27.17 16.42 25.30
N GLU A 227 -27.40 16.66 26.57
CA GLU A 227 -27.39 18.03 27.09
C GLU A 227 -26.02 18.58 26.70
N ILE A 228 -25.95 19.28 25.58
CA ILE A 228 -24.79 20.03 25.16
C ILE A 228 -24.72 21.22 26.10
N SER A 229 -24.25 20.96 27.32
CA SER A 229 -23.79 22.06 28.19
C SER A 229 -22.73 22.77 27.37
N ALA A 230 -22.87 24.08 27.22
CA ALA A 230 -22.01 24.94 26.41
C ALA A 230 -20.55 24.50 26.51
N GLY A 231 -20.02 23.95 25.42
CA GLY A 231 -18.61 23.54 25.34
C GLY A 231 -17.73 24.77 25.55
N TYR A 232 -16.45 24.56 25.78
CA TYR A 232 -15.51 25.67 25.94
C TYR A 232 -15.58 26.63 24.75
N GLN A 233 -15.89 27.90 25.03
CA GLN A 233 -16.12 28.95 24.02
C GLN A 233 -14.86 29.81 23.77
N GLY A 234 -13.75 29.52 24.44
CA GLY A 234 -12.49 30.24 24.27
C GLY A 234 -11.85 29.94 22.91
N LYS A 235 -11.10 30.91 22.40
CA LYS A 235 -10.42 30.81 21.11
C LYS A 235 -9.13 29.99 21.15
N LEU A 236 -8.50 29.84 22.32
CA LEU A 236 -7.22 29.17 22.51
C LEU A 236 -7.19 28.40 23.82
N ILE A 237 -6.72 27.17 23.79
CA ILE A 237 -6.43 26.36 24.97
C ILE A 237 -4.91 26.19 25.07
N THR A 238 -4.35 26.81 26.10
CA THR A 238 -2.96 26.64 26.52
C THR A 238 -2.83 25.49 27.52
N GLU A 239 -1.59 25.15 27.90
CA GLU A 239 -1.31 24.15 28.92
C GLU A 239 -2.03 24.42 30.25
N GLU A 240 -2.02 25.67 30.71
CA GLU A 240 -2.64 26.10 31.94
C GLU A 240 -4.17 25.89 31.89
N ILE A 241 -4.82 26.37 30.84
CA ILE A 241 -6.26 26.19 30.59
C ILE A 241 -6.62 24.70 30.46
N ALA A 242 -5.77 23.90 29.84
CA ALA A 242 -6.00 22.46 29.69
C ALA A 242 -6.05 21.76 31.07
N ARG A 243 -5.19 22.12 32.01
CA ARG A 243 -5.19 21.58 33.37
C ARG A 243 -6.49 21.88 34.11
N GLU A 244 -7.03 23.08 33.94
CA GLU A 244 -8.33 23.47 34.55
C GLU A 244 -9.50 22.73 33.91
N LEU A 245 -9.47 22.54 32.57
CA LEU A 245 -10.56 21.94 31.82
C LEU A 245 -10.71 20.43 32.02
N ILE A 246 -9.67 19.71 32.47
CA ILE A 246 -9.75 18.26 32.73
C ILE A 246 -10.91 17.94 33.70
N GLY A 247 -11.09 18.75 34.74
CA GLY A 247 -12.17 18.59 35.74
C GLY A 247 -13.57 18.85 35.17
N THR A 248 -13.69 19.45 33.99
CA THR A 248 -14.97 19.77 33.36
C THR A 248 -15.37 18.77 32.28
N ALA A 249 -14.50 17.78 31.97
CA ALA A 249 -14.78 16.74 31.00
C ALA A 249 -16.01 15.91 31.44
N LYS A 250 -16.96 15.74 30.51
CA LYS A 250 -18.15 14.89 30.72
C LYS A 250 -17.94 13.59 29.92
N ASP A 251 -18.22 12.46 30.57
CA ASP A 251 -18.04 11.12 29.98
C ASP A 251 -16.64 10.90 29.36
N GLY A 252 -15.60 11.51 29.98
CA GLY A 252 -14.25 11.44 29.48
C GLY A 252 -13.96 12.32 28.23
N ASN A 253 -14.87 13.22 27.86
CA ASN A 253 -14.72 14.08 26.70
C ASN A 253 -14.90 15.56 27.06
N LEU A 254 -14.11 16.40 26.36
CA LEU A 254 -14.24 17.85 26.40
C LEU A 254 -14.84 18.34 25.08
N TYR A 255 -15.90 19.09 25.16
CA TYR A 255 -16.59 19.63 23.97
C TYR A 255 -16.03 21.03 23.63
N LEU A 256 -15.58 21.22 22.38
CA LEU A 256 -14.89 22.43 21.93
C LEU A 256 -15.60 23.03 20.73
N SER A 257 -15.51 24.35 20.58
CA SER A 257 -15.87 25.00 19.31
C SER A 257 -14.82 24.67 18.23
N ARG A 258 -15.23 24.48 16.99
CA ARG A 258 -14.31 24.30 15.83
C ARG A 258 -13.29 25.44 15.67
N ARG A 259 -13.58 26.60 16.20
CA ARG A 259 -12.68 27.78 16.15
C ARG A 259 -11.67 27.79 17.30
N THR A 260 -11.74 26.84 18.23
CA THR A 260 -10.83 26.76 19.35
C THR A 260 -9.51 26.11 18.92
N LEU A 261 -8.43 26.84 19.05
CA LEU A 261 -7.08 26.34 18.85
C LEU A 261 -6.58 25.67 20.11
N VAL A 262 -5.98 24.49 20.00
CA VAL A 262 -5.41 23.75 21.12
C VAL A 262 -3.91 23.60 20.88
N THR A 263 -3.10 24.12 21.80
CA THR A 263 -1.64 24.02 21.69
C THR A 263 -1.16 22.57 21.80
N PRO A 264 0.02 22.22 21.25
CA PRO A 264 0.59 20.89 21.39
C PRO A 264 0.71 20.43 22.84
N SER A 265 1.21 21.31 23.74
CA SER A 265 1.34 21.01 25.18
C SER A 265 -0.01 20.74 25.84
N ALA A 266 -1.09 21.45 25.44
CA ALA A 266 -2.43 21.21 25.92
C ALA A 266 -2.98 19.85 25.45
N LYS A 267 -2.71 19.45 24.22
CA LYS A 267 -3.07 18.12 23.68
C LYS A 267 -2.41 17.00 24.48
N ASP A 268 -1.12 17.15 24.82
CA ASP A 268 -0.39 16.17 25.62
C ASP A 268 -1.00 16.00 27.02
N ILE A 269 -1.49 17.09 27.62
CA ILE A 269 -2.16 17.05 28.93
C ILE A 269 -3.48 16.27 28.84
N PHE A 270 -4.31 16.55 27.83
CA PHE A 270 -5.57 15.81 27.62
C PHE A 270 -5.30 14.33 27.34
N LEU A 271 -4.30 14.02 26.55
CA LEU A 271 -3.90 12.64 26.27
C LEU A 271 -3.49 11.88 27.55
N ARG A 272 -2.64 12.51 28.39
CA ARG A 272 -2.22 11.92 29.69
C ARG A 272 -3.38 11.75 30.67
N ALA A 273 -4.33 12.66 30.62
CA ALA A 273 -5.54 12.60 31.45
C ALA A 273 -6.64 11.67 30.90
N LYS A 274 -6.41 11.07 29.72
CA LYS A 274 -7.38 10.25 28.97
C LYS A 274 -8.69 10.99 28.68
N VAL A 275 -8.61 12.30 28.39
CA VAL A 275 -9.73 13.14 27.98
C VAL A 275 -9.76 13.29 26.48
N GLY A 276 -10.86 12.87 25.86
CA GLY A 276 -11.12 13.06 24.43
C GLY A 276 -11.52 14.51 24.13
N MET A 277 -11.26 14.96 22.90
CA MET A 277 -11.68 16.28 22.41
C MET A 277 -12.71 16.11 21.31
N ILE A 278 -13.90 16.66 21.47
CA ILE A 278 -14.99 16.61 20.49
C ILE A 278 -15.30 18.05 20.05
N TYR A 279 -15.16 18.32 18.75
CA TYR A 279 -15.47 19.62 18.16
C TYR A 279 -16.92 19.67 17.72
N LEU A 280 -17.68 20.63 18.28
CA LEU A 280 -19.09 20.85 17.98
C LEU A 280 -19.24 21.67 16.71
N ASP A 281 -20.17 21.26 15.83
CA ASP A 281 -20.61 22.07 14.70
C ASP A 281 -21.48 23.21 15.23
N GLY A 282 -21.01 24.44 15.07
CA GLY A 282 -21.87 25.60 15.26
C GLY A 282 -22.98 25.59 14.21
N HIS A 283 -24.22 25.81 14.59
CA HIS A 283 -25.30 26.13 13.65
C HIS A 283 -24.83 27.28 12.75
N SER A 284 -24.55 26.98 11.48
CA SER A 284 -24.32 28.00 10.47
C SER A 284 -25.66 28.36 9.86
N ASP A 285 -26.13 29.57 10.15
CA ASP A 285 -27.00 30.25 9.20
C ASP A 285 -26.26 30.45 7.88
N GLY A 286 -26.85 29.95 6.79
CA GLY A 286 -26.74 30.41 5.42
C GLY A 286 -25.39 30.39 4.71
N ASN A 287 -25.25 29.42 3.79
CA ASN A 287 -24.67 29.57 2.44
C ASN A 287 -23.21 30.02 2.29
N LYS A 288 -22.33 29.07 1.94
CA LYS A 288 -21.47 29.10 0.74
C LYS A 288 -20.47 27.94 0.72
N GLU A 289 -20.61 27.11 -0.29
CA GLU A 289 -19.60 26.13 -0.74
C GLU A 289 -18.25 26.81 -1.00
N ARG A 290 -17.18 26.20 -0.48
CA ARG A 290 -15.87 26.20 -1.14
C ARG A 290 -15.12 24.95 -0.73
N SER A 291 -14.93 24.10 -1.71
CA SER A 291 -13.97 23.00 -1.77
C SER A 291 -12.54 23.52 -1.57
N GLY A 292 -11.76 22.80 -0.81
CA GLY A 292 -10.32 23.03 -0.68
C GLY A 292 -9.71 21.89 0.10
N HIS A 293 -9.22 20.89 -0.62
CA HIS A 293 -8.30 19.88 -0.10
C HIS A 293 -6.93 20.51 0.05
N ASP A 294 -6.38 20.51 1.25
CA ASP A 294 -4.97 20.63 1.46
C ASP A 294 -4.56 19.63 2.55
N TYR A 295 -3.88 18.57 2.11
CA TYR A 295 -3.08 17.70 2.95
C TYR A 295 -1.63 18.17 2.87
N LEU A 296 -1.06 18.56 4.00
CA LEU A 296 0.36 18.49 4.27
C LEU A 296 0.65 17.21 5.06
#